data_90b0b1e81bbfcd704bc0ec56ef252d9c
#
_entry.id   90b0b1e81bbfcd704bc0ec56ef252d9c
#
_cell.length_a   1.000
_cell.length_b   1.000
_cell.length_c   1.000
_cell.angle_alpha   90.00
_cell.angle_beta   90.00
_cell.angle_gamma   90.00
#
_symmetry.space_group_name_H-M   'P 1'
#
loop_
_entity.id
_entity.type
_entity.pdbx_description
1 polymer ?
#
loop_
_entity_poly.entity_id
_entity_poly.type
_entity_poly.pdbx_seq_one_letter_code
_entity_poly.pdbx_strand_id
1 'polypeptide(L)'
;PTMATGHDTPLVLVTGATGYVGSHVVKLLLEDGQLRVRAVVRSLDQEDKVKFLKDLVPEAKHPVELVQADLLKEDTWKDAVKDCTYVVHVAGPTPHSSLSKDTDALKLAVDGTKAVLQACADAGTVKRVVLTSSISAVSDQSQPASALSEREGKPFTESDWSNVESATVDVYGKAKTLQEKAAWDFVKELSDDKKFELVVINPGLCIGPLLQKTTHGVPTSVLVIKRFMDRSIPLVPPATLSVVDVRDVARAHVRALTASAAAENRHIVTNQCISVKDMATALAKEFKPHGYSISTAGPPFFLMWLNSLVDKNSKLLMSKLNKPSAYDNGRMREVLEIEPRDVQQSILDTAYSMIELGIVKKSKKMKKQEMSTEGESQVNGEVNGDKAEDEKEKKKEGEEEEPKDKEAAPNKEEVTEQKVEVVTKKVEVVTKKVEVTNCKKVDEVITTVEDKTKELEPEDKVEKLNGEAAEPPPPSQAVEVAAN
;
A
#
# COMPACT_ATOMS: atom_id res chain seq x y z
N PRO A 1 -35.13 31.55 11.48
CA PRO A 1 -33.98 30.69 11.35
C PRO A 1 -32.74 31.57 11.43
N THR A 2 -32.17 31.62 12.63
CA THR A 2 -30.86 32.26 12.89
C THR A 2 -29.81 31.47 12.11
N MET A 3 -29.10 32.16 11.21
CA MET A 3 -27.91 31.60 10.61
C MET A 3 -26.91 31.30 11.73
N ALA A 4 -26.54 30.00 11.88
CA ALA A 4 -25.51 29.59 12.79
C ALA A 4 -24.22 30.34 12.43
N THR A 5 -23.67 31.07 13.38
CA THR A 5 -22.36 31.70 13.23
C THR A 5 -21.32 30.60 13.02
N GLY A 6 -20.35 30.79 12.13
CA GLY A 6 -19.40 29.76 11.71
C GLY A 6 -18.60 29.07 12.83
N HIS A 7 -18.83 29.41 14.10
CA HIS A 7 -18.27 28.75 15.28
C HIS A 7 -19.01 27.48 15.73
N ASP A 8 -20.26 27.23 15.27
CA ASP A 8 -21.08 26.10 15.68
C ASP A 8 -20.81 24.82 14.84
N THR A 9 -20.13 24.94 13.70
CA THR A 9 -19.81 23.78 12.85
C THR A 9 -18.66 22.96 13.45
N PRO A 10 -18.86 21.65 13.74
CA PRO A 10 -17.84 20.83 14.36
C PRO A 10 -16.56 20.78 13.50
N LEU A 11 -15.41 20.73 14.17
CA LEU A 11 -14.09 20.69 13.56
C LEU A 11 -13.52 19.29 13.60
N VAL A 12 -13.02 18.81 12.46
CA VAL A 12 -12.31 17.52 12.35
C VAL A 12 -10.85 17.76 12.02
N LEU A 13 -9.95 17.16 12.83
CA LEU A 13 -8.52 17.09 12.55
C LEU A 13 -8.24 15.87 11.67
N VAL A 14 -7.48 16.04 10.59
CA VAL A 14 -6.98 14.94 9.76
C VAL A 14 -5.48 14.90 9.80
N THR A 15 -4.90 13.86 10.42
CA THR A 15 -3.46 13.64 10.38
C THR A 15 -3.05 12.88 9.13
N GLY A 16 -1.81 13.07 8.65
CA GLY A 16 -1.38 12.45 7.41
C GLY A 16 -2.12 12.96 6.17
N ALA A 17 -2.66 14.18 6.24
CA ALA A 17 -3.52 14.80 5.23
C ALA A 17 -2.92 14.87 3.81
N THR A 18 -1.59 14.95 3.69
CA THR A 18 -0.88 14.94 2.40
C THR A 18 -0.57 13.53 1.88
N GLY A 19 -0.93 12.49 2.63
CA GLY A 19 -0.76 11.09 2.22
C GLY A 19 -1.86 10.62 1.27
N TYR A 20 -1.70 9.40 0.75
CA TYR A 20 -2.64 8.83 -0.23
C TYR A 20 -4.07 8.72 0.32
N VAL A 21 -4.26 8.07 1.45
CA VAL A 21 -5.58 7.94 2.09
C VAL A 21 -6.02 9.29 2.68
N GLY A 22 -5.13 9.98 3.42
CA GLY A 22 -5.46 11.23 4.10
C GLY A 22 -5.95 12.34 3.16
N SER A 23 -5.37 12.47 1.96
CA SER A 23 -5.81 13.46 0.98
C SER A 23 -7.22 13.19 0.44
N HIS A 24 -7.59 11.92 0.25
CA HIS A 24 -8.96 11.54 -0.12
C HIS A 24 -9.96 11.81 1.02
N VAL A 25 -9.55 11.60 2.28
CA VAL A 25 -10.39 11.94 3.45
C VAL A 25 -10.62 13.45 3.51
N VAL A 26 -9.55 14.26 3.40
CA VAL A 26 -9.66 15.72 3.38
C VAL A 26 -10.55 16.19 2.23
N LYS A 27 -10.32 15.67 1.01
CA LYS A 27 -11.13 16.00 -0.16
C LYS A 27 -12.62 15.75 0.09
N LEU A 28 -12.96 14.53 0.56
CA LEU A 28 -14.35 14.16 0.80
C LEU A 28 -15.01 15.00 1.89
N LEU A 29 -14.31 15.34 2.98
CA LEU A 29 -14.82 16.19 4.05
C LEU A 29 -15.07 17.63 3.57
N LEU A 30 -14.20 18.16 2.72
CA LEU A 30 -14.36 19.49 2.13
C LEU A 30 -15.52 19.55 1.13
N GLU A 31 -15.70 18.48 0.32
CA GLU A 31 -16.82 18.34 -0.61
C GLU A 31 -18.17 18.21 0.10
N ASP A 32 -18.22 17.47 1.22
CA ASP A 32 -19.42 17.32 2.04
C ASP A 32 -19.81 18.63 2.75
N GLY A 33 -18.84 19.42 3.18
CA GLY A 33 -19.03 20.75 3.79
C GLY A 33 -19.85 20.77 5.09
N GLN A 34 -20.07 19.62 5.74
CA GLN A 34 -20.78 19.51 7.01
C GLN A 34 -19.88 19.77 8.22
N LEU A 35 -18.58 19.54 8.05
CA LEU A 35 -17.56 19.74 9.07
C LEU A 35 -16.53 20.76 8.58
N ARG A 36 -15.93 21.50 9.52
CA ARG A 36 -14.70 22.23 9.26
C ARG A 36 -13.54 21.25 9.29
N VAL A 37 -12.55 21.46 8.44
CA VAL A 37 -11.41 20.52 8.30
C VAL A 37 -10.13 21.23 8.70
N ARG A 38 -9.41 20.65 9.67
CA ARG A 38 -8.03 21.01 10.01
C ARG A 38 -7.10 19.90 9.56
N ALA A 39 -6.24 20.18 8.60
CA ALA A 39 -5.31 19.23 8.01
C ALA A 39 -3.90 19.40 8.60
N VAL A 40 -3.32 18.31 9.09
CA VAL A 40 -1.98 18.33 9.68
C VAL A 40 -0.93 18.18 8.58
N VAL A 41 0.05 19.09 8.59
CA VAL A 41 1.28 19.03 7.80
C VAL A 41 2.50 19.00 8.71
N ARG A 42 3.60 18.36 8.29
CA ARG A 42 4.85 18.32 9.08
C ARG A 42 5.61 19.64 9.11
N SER A 43 5.45 20.45 8.07
CA SER A 43 5.98 21.82 8.00
C SER A 43 5.06 22.65 7.11
N LEU A 44 4.76 23.86 7.55
CA LEU A 44 4.02 24.86 6.77
C LEU A 44 4.89 25.51 5.69
N ASP A 45 6.21 25.40 5.77
CA ASP A 45 7.15 25.90 4.77
C ASP A 45 7.23 25.01 3.51
N GLN A 46 6.55 23.84 3.52
CA GLN A 46 6.46 22.98 2.34
C GLN A 46 5.36 23.47 1.40
N GLU A 47 5.65 24.55 0.65
CA GLU A 47 4.70 25.27 -0.20
C GLU A 47 3.86 24.36 -1.09
N ASP A 48 4.48 23.39 -1.78
CA ASP A 48 3.78 22.46 -2.66
C ASP A 48 2.69 21.65 -1.94
N LYS A 49 2.94 21.20 -0.72
CA LYS A 49 1.99 20.43 0.08
C LYS A 49 0.90 21.30 0.66
N VAL A 50 1.26 22.50 1.11
CA VAL A 50 0.33 23.51 1.60
C VAL A 50 -0.62 23.92 0.47
N LYS A 51 -0.06 24.24 -0.70
CA LYS A 51 -0.82 24.61 -1.89
C LYS A 51 -1.76 23.48 -2.33
N PHE A 52 -1.24 22.25 -2.43
CA PHE A 52 -2.05 21.09 -2.79
C PHE A 52 -3.31 20.95 -1.92
N LEU A 53 -3.18 21.03 -0.59
CA LEU A 53 -4.33 20.91 0.30
C LEU A 53 -5.34 22.06 0.14
N LYS A 54 -4.87 23.28 -0.09
CA LYS A 54 -5.73 24.46 -0.32
C LYS A 54 -6.47 24.39 -1.65
N ASP A 55 -5.81 23.85 -2.68
CA ASP A 55 -6.36 23.73 -4.03
C ASP A 55 -7.20 22.44 -4.22
N LEU A 56 -7.30 21.58 -3.21
CA LEU A 56 -7.95 20.27 -3.33
C LEU A 56 -9.44 20.36 -3.62
N VAL A 57 -10.14 21.34 -3.00
CA VAL A 57 -11.53 21.70 -3.24
C VAL A 57 -11.64 23.23 -3.11
N PRO A 58 -11.35 24.01 -4.17
CA PRO A 58 -11.30 25.47 -4.10
C PRO A 58 -12.60 26.12 -3.65
N GLU A 59 -13.74 25.53 -4.03
CA GLU A 59 -15.09 26.00 -3.74
C GLU A 59 -15.67 25.39 -2.45
N ALA A 60 -14.81 24.84 -1.56
CA ALA A 60 -15.29 24.26 -0.31
C ALA A 60 -16.02 25.30 0.54
N LYS A 61 -17.17 24.92 1.09
CA LYS A 61 -17.96 25.77 2.00
C LYS A 61 -17.14 26.31 3.17
N HIS A 62 -16.24 25.48 3.69
CA HIS A 62 -15.28 25.82 4.74
C HIS A 62 -13.88 25.56 4.20
N PRO A 63 -13.05 26.58 3.97
CA PRO A 63 -11.67 26.40 3.56
C PRO A 63 -10.90 25.54 4.56
N VAL A 64 -9.95 24.72 4.06
CA VAL A 64 -9.12 23.88 4.93
C VAL A 64 -8.25 24.73 5.85
N GLU A 65 -8.27 24.45 7.14
CA GLU A 65 -7.32 24.97 8.11
C GLU A 65 -6.05 24.12 8.10
N LEU A 66 -4.87 24.72 8.11
CA LEU A 66 -3.61 23.98 8.15
C LEU A 66 -2.94 24.17 9.51
N VAL A 67 -2.44 23.07 10.09
CA VAL A 67 -1.70 23.08 11.34
C VAL A 67 -0.44 22.23 11.22
N GLN A 68 0.64 22.66 11.86
CA GLN A 68 1.89 21.91 11.89
C GLN A 68 1.91 20.99 13.10
N ALA A 69 2.12 19.68 12.86
CA ALA A 69 2.43 18.71 13.91
C ALA A 69 3.22 17.51 13.33
N ASP A 70 4.00 16.86 14.19
CA ASP A 70 4.85 15.72 13.83
C ASP A 70 4.71 14.60 14.88
N LEU A 71 4.57 13.34 14.42
CA LEU A 71 4.48 12.16 15.30
C LEU A 71 5.73 11.98 16.19
N LEU A 72 6.88 12.54 15.79
CA LEU A 72 8.11 12.54 16.54
C LEU A 72 8.18 13.66 17.62
N LYS A 73 7.22 14.60 17.63
CA LYS A 73 7.19 15.78 18.49
C LYS A 73 5.86 15.87 19.22
N GLU A 74 5.80 15.27 20.39
CA GLU A 74 4.58 15.13 21.18
C GLU A 74 3.92 16.47 21.52
N ASP A 75 4.71 17.48 21.85
CA ASP A 75 4.27 18.83 22.20
C ASP A 75 3.47 19.55 21.11
N THR A 76 3.68 19.17 19.84
CA THR A 76 3.00 19.78 18.68
C THR A 76 1.52 19.40 18.55
N TRP A 77 1.08 18.33 19.23
CA TRP A 77 -0.30 17.85 19.10
C TRP A 77 -1.30 18.64 19.91
N LYS A 78 -0.88 19.27 21.01
CA LYS A 78 -1.77 20.08 21.85
C LYS A 78 -2.48 21.18 21.05
N ASP A 79 -1.73 21.94 20.27
CA ASP A 79 -2.30 23.02 19.44
C ASP A 79 -3.07 22.46 18.23
N ALA A 80 -2.61 21.34 17.68
CA ALA A 80 -3.27 20.73 16.54
C ALA A 80 -4.69 20.25 16.86
N VAL A 81 -4.90 19.65 18.04
CA VAL A 81 -6.19 19.05 18.47
C VAL A 81 -7.13 20.09 19.09
N LYS A 82 -6.63 21.28 19.43
CA LYS A 82 -7.42 22.33 20.10
C LYS A 82 -8.74 22.60 19.38
N ASP A 83 -9.85 22.59 20.13
CA ASP A 83 -11.21 22.84 19.68
C ASP A 83 -11.75 21.80 18.66
N CYS A 84 -11.06 20.69 18.43
CA CYS A 84 -11.52 19.64 17.55
C CYS A 84 -12.63 18.80 18.22
N THR A 85 -13.68 18.51 17.46
CA THR A 85 -14.74 17.57 17.86
C THR A 85 -14.41 16.14 17.46
N TYR A 86 -13.72 15.99 16.33
CA TYR A 86 -13.36 14.70 15.75
C TYR A 86 -11.89 14.68 15.32
N VAL A 87 -11.30 13.49 15.33
CA VAL A 87 -9.93 13.26 14.82
C VAL A 87 -9.93 12.05 13.88
N VAL A 88 -9.40 12.21 12.67
CA VAL A 88 -9.09 11.12 11.75
C VAL A 88 -7.58 10.94 11.75
N HIS A 89 -7.11 9.89 12.42
CA HIS A 89 -5.69 9.61 12.56
C HIS A 89 -5.20 8.64 11.48
N VAL A 90 -4.76 9.20 10.33
CA VAL A 90 -4.23 8.43 9.19
C VAL A 90 -2.71 8.33 9.23
N ALA A 91 -2.04 9.29 9.88
CA ALA A 91 -0.59 9.33 9.96
C ALA A 91 -0.02 8.07 10.62
N GLY A 92 1.05 7.54 10.06
CA GLY A 92 1.77 6.38 10.60
C GLY A 92 2.95 6.02 9.70
N PRO A 93 3.89 5.19 10.21
CA PRO A 93 4.99 4.70 9.38
C PRO A 93 4.46 3.81 8.26
N THR A 94 5.07 3.96 7.08
CA THR A 94 4.81 3.09 5.92
C THR A 94 5.92 2.06 5.77
N PRO A 95 5.71 0.94 5.04
CA PRO A 95 6.72 -0.11 4.86
C PRO A 95 8.07 0.36 4.31
N HIS A 96 8.11 1.54 3.70
CA HIS A 96 9.31 2.16 3.14
C HIS A 96 9.60 3.52 3.77
N SER A 97 9.20 3.72 5.03
CA SER A 97 9.65 4.90 5.77
C SER A 97 11.18 4.89 5.86
N SER A 98 11.80 6.07 5.75
CA SER A 98 13.26 6.26 5.83
C SER A 98 13.85 6.00 7.22
N LEU A 99 13.13 5.27 8.06
CA LEU A 99 13.57 4.87 9.40
C LEU A 99 14.68 3.84 9.26
N SER A 100 15.77 4.07 9.95
CA SER A 100 17.00 3.29 9.81
C SER A 100 16.91 1.89 10.41
N LYS A 101 15.95 1.65 11.30
CA LYS A 101 15.75 0.38 12.01
C LYS A 101 14.28 0.03 12.13
N ASP A 102 13.98 -1.26 12.10
CA ASP A 102 12.63 -1.79 12.31
C ASP A 102 12.05 -1.37 13.67
N THR A 103 12.89 -1.35 14.70
CA THR A 103 12.52 -0.89 16.05
C THR A 103 12.03 0.55 16.10
N ASP A 104 12.60 1.44 15.28
CA ASP A 104 12.21 2.84 15.22
C ASP A 104 10.82 2.99 14.59
N ALA A 105 10.51 2.15 13.58
CA ALA A 105 9.18 2.12 12.95
C ALA A 105 8.11 1.62 13.93
N LEU A 106 8.40 0.56 14.70
CA LEU A 106 7.49 0.04 15.71
C LEU A 106 7.23 1.07 16.81
N LYS A 107 8.30 1.68 17.33
CA LYS A 107 8.21 2.70 18.35
C LYS A 107 7.42 3.92 17.87
N LEU A 108 7.72 4.43 16.68
CA LEU A 108 7.00 5.56 16.11
C LEU A 108 5.51 5.27 15.92
N ALA A 109 5.14 4.04 15.49
CA ALA A 109 3.75 3.65 15.32
C ALA A 109 2.98 3.70 16.65
N VAL A 110 3.57 3.17 17.72
CA VAL A 110 2.94 3.10 19.05
C VAL A 110 2.97 4.46 19.74
N ASP A 111 4.15 5.06 19.92
CA ASP A 111 4.31 6.29 20.70
C ASP A 111 3.66 7.48 19.99
N GLY A 112 3.82 7.59 18.66
CA GLY A 112 3.18 8.65 17.90
C GLY A 112 1.65 8.58 17.96
N THR A 113 1.07 7.37 17.96
CA THR A 113 -0.38 7.22 18.14
C THR A 113 -0.82 7.57 19.54
N LYS A 114 -0.08 7.12 20.57
CA LYS A 114 -0.37 7.50 21.97
C LYS A 114 -0.29 9.01 22.19
N ALA A 115 0.69 9.69 21.59
CA ALA A 115 0.81 11.15 21.69
C ALA A 115 -0.41 11.88 21.12
N VAL A 116 -0.92 11.44 19.98
CA VAL A 116 -2.16 11.99 19.41
C VAL A 116 -3.36 11.73 20.31
N LEU A 117 -3.53 10.51 20.82
CA LEU A 117 -4.64 10.13 21.70
C LEU A 117 -4.58 10.87 23.03
N GLN A 118 -3.38 11.07 23.60
CA GLN A 118 -3.18 11.86 24.81
C GLN A 118 -3.60 13.31 24.62
N ALA A 119 -3.20 13.92 23.49
CA ALA A 119 -3.63 15.28 23.16
C ALA A 119 -5.15 15.38 23.00
N CYS A 120 -5.80 14.36 22.42
CA CYS A 120 -7.25 14.27 22.33
C CYS A 120 -7.92 14.22 23.72
N ALA A 121 -7.39 13.40 24.63
CA ALA A 121 -7.88 13.27 25.99
C ALA A 121 -7.71 14.58 26.79
N ASP A 122 -6.56 15.23 26.64
CA ASP A 122 -6.25 16.48 27.35
C ASP A 122 -7.02 17.69 26.80
N ALA A 123 -7.41 17.67 25.51
CA ALA A 123 -8.25 18.71 24.92
C ALA A 123 -9.68 18.72 25.49
N GLY A 124 -10.21 17.56 25.89
CA GLY A 124 -11.56 17.42 26.46
C GLY A 124 -12.72 17.77 25.52
N THR A 125 -12.43 18.15 24.27
CA THR A 125 -13.43 18.51 23.25
C THR A 125 -13.70 17.42 22.22
N VAL A 126 -12.74 16.46 22.12
CA VAL A 126 -12.81 15.37 21.15
C VAL A 126 -13.84 14.33 21.60
N LYS A 127 -14.81 14.07 20.73
CA LYS A 127 -15.86 13.07 20.97
C LYS A 127 -15.54 11.70 20.38
N ARG A 128 -14.82 11.68 19.25
CA ARG A 128 -14.47 10.43 18.56
C ARG A 128 -13.17 10.58 17.79
N VAL A 129 -12.36 9.51 17.87
CA VAL A 129 -11.14 9.32 17.07
C VAL A 129 -11.36 8.15 16.12
N VAL A 130 -11.10 8.35 14.82
CA VAL A 130 -11.08 7.29 13.80
C VAL A 130 -9.64 7.00 13.43
N LEU A 131 -9.14 5.82 13.81
CA LEU A 131 -7.76 5.39 13.59
C LEU A 131 -7.65 4.54 12.33
N THR A 132 -6.69 4.86 11.46
CA THR A 132 -6.32 4.02 10.32
C THR A 132 -5.34 2.93 10.74
N SER A 133 -5.82 1.71 10.86
CA SER A 133 -5.02 0.49 11.02
C SER A 133 -4.80 -0.20 9.66
N SER A 134 -4.91 -1.52 9.60
CA SER A 134 -4.75 -2.34 8.38
C SER A 134 -5.35 -3.73 8.60
N ILE A 135 -5.73 -4.44 7.51
CA ILE A 135 -5.99 -5.89 7.58
C ILE A 135 -4.75 -6.66 8.04
N SER A 136 -3.55 -6.09 7.95
CA SER A 136 -2.33 -6.69 8.51
C SER A 136 -2.34 -6.76 10.04
N ALA A 137 -3.19 -5.98 10.74
CA ALA A 137 -3.45 -6.13 12.17
C ALA A 137 -4.51 -7.19 12.48
N VAL A 138 -5.30 -7.59 11.49
CA VAL A 138 -6.32 -8.65 11.60
C VAL A 138 -5.68 -10.02 11.34
N SER A 139 -4.86 -10.13 10.31
CA SER A 139 -4.20 -11.40 9.97
C SER A 139 -2.78 -11.17 9.48
N ASP A 140 -1.89 -12.10 9.80
CA ASP A 140 -0.57 -12.18 9.18
C ASP A 140 -0.71 -12.53 7.70
N GLN A 141 -0.50 -11.52 6.85
CA GLN A 141 -0.53 -11.68 5.39
C GLN A 141 0.51 -12.67 4.88
N SER A 142 1.48 -13.03 5.72
CA SER A 142 2.59 -13.93 5.40
C SER A 142 2.44 -15.34 5.96
N GLN A 143 1.30 -15.66 6.59
CA GLN A 143 1.06 -17.01 7.11
C GLN A 143 1.14 -18.09 6.02
N PRO A 144 1.71 -19.26 6.33
CA PRO A 144 1.72 -20.39 5.41
C PRO A 144 0.30 -20.90 5.13
N ALA A 145 0.13 -21.51 3.96
CA ALA A 145 -1.16 -22.07 3.55
C ALA A 145 -1.74 -23.11 4.53
N SER A 146 -0.90 -23.80 5.33
CA SER A 146 -1.33 -24.71 6.38
C SER A 146 -2.13 -23.99 7.48
N ALA A 147 -1.64 -22.84 7.95
CA ALA A 147 -2.35 -22.02 8.94
C ALA A 147 -3.69 -21.50 8.41
N LEU A 148 -3.78 -21.21 7.11
CA LEU A 148 -5.05 -20.82 6.47
C LEU A 148 -6.01 -22.02 6.31
N SER A 149 -5.49 -23.24 6.13
CA SER A 149 -6.32 -24.46 6.04
C SER A 149 -6.94 -24.84 7.36
N GLU A 150 -6.29 -24.54 8.49
CA GLU A 150 -6.83 -24.77 9.84
C GLU A 150 -8.10 -23.93 10.11
N ARG A 151 -8.30 -22.83 9.37
CA ARG A 151 -9.53 -22.04 9.45
C ARG A 151 -10.72 -22.63 8.68
N GLU A 152 -10.54 -23.79 8.02
CA GLU A 152 -11.61 -24.45 7.25
C GLU A 152 -12.27 -23.54 6.20
N GLY A 153 -11.51 -22.58 5.64
CA GLY A 153 -12.00 -21.61 4.66
C GLY A 153 -12.83 -20.46 5.25
N LYS A 154 -12.97 -20.36 6.58
CA LYS A 154 -13.68 -19.23 7.22
C LYS A 154 -12.93 -17.91 6.97
N PRO A 155 -13.64 -16.82 6.64
CA PRO A 155 -13.02 -15.51 6.47
C PRO A 155 -12.45 -14.99 7.81
N PHE A 156 -11.46 -14.09 7.72
CA PHE A 156 -11.03 -13.29 8.86
C PHE A 156 -12.09 -12.24 9.18
N THR A 157 -12.31 -12.00 10.45
CA THR A 157 -13.28 -11.05 10.99
C THR A 157 -12.60 -10.01 11.87
N GLU A 158 -13.34 -9.01 12.31
CA GLU A 158 -12.83 -7.99 13.23
C GLU A 158 -12.41 -8.51 14.60
N SER A 159 -12.80 -9.73 14.96
CA SER A 159 -12.35 -10.39 16.19
C SER A 159 -10.94 -10.98 16.10
N ASP A 160 -10.44 -11.17 14.88
CA ASP A 160 -9.12 -11.76 14.64
C ASP A 160 -7.99 -10.73 14.83
N TRP A 161 -6.82 -11.23 15.28
CA TRP A 161 -5.61 -10.43 15.46
C TRP A 161 -4.40 -11.15 14.89
N SER A 162 -3.53 -10.39 14.24
CA SER A 162 -2.22 -10.89 13.83
C SER A 162 -1.37 -11.25 15.03
N ASN A 163 -0.67 -12.40 14.95
CA ASN A 163 0.29 -12.80 15.95
C ASN A 163 1.63 -12.09 15.72
N VAL A 164 1.96 -11.11 16.55
CA VAL A 164 3.19 -10.31 16.44
C VAL A 164 4.48 -11.12 16.72
N GLU A 165 4.36 -12.26 17.41
CA GLU A 165 5.47 -13.16 17.72
C GLU A 165 5.76 -14.14 16.56
N SER A 166 4.89 -14.18 15.56
CA SER A 166 5.09 -15.03 14.39
C SER A 166 6.34 -14.60 13.61
N ALA A 167 7.15 -15.57 13.24
CA ALA A 167 8.32 -15.33 12.38
C ALA A 167 7.96 -14.92 10.94
N THR A 168 6.70 -15.08 10.55
CA THR A 168 6.21 -14.77 9.21
C THR A 168 5.62 -13.36 9.11
N VAL A 169 5.26 -12.73 10.24
CA VAL A 169 4.71 -11.37 10.22
C VAL A 169 5.82 -10.35 9.95
N ASP A 170 5.60 -9.50 8.95
CA ASP A 170 6.55 -8.45 8.60
C ASP A 170 6.51 -7.27 9.58
N VAL A 171 7.48 -6.38 9.48
CA VAL A 171 7.62 -5.20 10.36
C VAL A 171 6.38 -4.30 10.28
N TYR A 172 5.80 -4.17 9.10
CA TYR A 172 4.59 -3.37 8.91
C TYR A 172 3.38 -3.99 9.63
N GLY A 173 3.17 -5.29 9.50
CA GLY A 173 2.11 -6.01 10.21
C GLY A 173 2.28 -5.93 11.73
N LYS A 174 3.52 -6.09 12.22
CA LYS A 174 3.84 -5.89 13.65
C LYS A 174 3.52 -4.46 14.09
N ALA A 175 3.96 -3.46 13.32
CA ALA A 175 3.73 -2.05 13.65
C ALA A 175 2.23 -1.72 13.73
N LYS A 176 1.44 -2.16 12.75
CA LYS A 176 0.00 -1.91 12.71
C LYS A 176 -0.74 -2.64 13.84
N THR A 177 -0.37 -3.88 14.13
CA THR A 177 -0.97 -4.64 15.23
C THR A 177 -0.68 -3.99 16.59
N LEU A 178 0.58 -3.62 16.84
CA LEU A 178 0.98 -2.98 18.10
C LEU A 178 0.39 -1.58 18.25
N GLN A 179 0.36 -0.79 17.15
CA GLN A 179 -0.30 0.51 17.11
C GLN A 179 -1.76 0.42 17.51
N GLU A 180 -2.50 -0.50 16.90
CA GLU A 180 -3.92 -0.66 17.15
C GLU A 180 -4.21 -1.14 18.56
N LYS A 181 -3.48 -2.16 19.05
CA LYS A 181 -3.61 -2.64 20.44
C LYS A 181 -3.33 -1.53 21.44
N ALA A 182 -2.23 -0.77 21.22
CA ALA A 182 -1.88 0.35 22.10
C ALA A 182 -2.97 1.45 22.12
N ALA A 183 -3.67 1.67 21.02
CA ALA A 183 -4.79 2.62 20.97
C ALA A 183 -6.00 2.12 21.78
N TRP A 184 -6.35 0.84 21.65
CA TRP A 184 -7.43 0.25 22.46
C TRP A 184 -7.12 0.24 23.95
N ASP A 185 -5.89 -0.14 24.33
CA ASP A 185 -5.44 -0.14 25.73
C ASP A 185 -5.49 1.27 26.30
N PHE A 186 -5.00 2.27 25.54
CA PHE A 186 -5.03 3.67 25.96
C PHE A 186 -6.44 4.17 26.27
N VAL A 187 -7.40 3.95 25.35
CA VAL A 187 -8.77 4.42 25.54
C VAL A 187 -9.47 3.72 26.71
N LYS A 188 -9.18 2.44 26.93
CA LYS A 188 -9.72 1.67 28.06
C LYS A 188 -9.26 2.21 29.41
N GLU A 189 -8.06 2.79 29.49
CA GLU A 189 -7.46 3.35 30.72
C GLU A 189 -7.90 4.80 30.99
N LEU A 190 -8.60 5.46 30.06
CA LEU A 190 -9.06 6.84 30.25
C LEU A 190 -10.09 6.95 31.36
N SER A 191 -9.95 7.98 32.19
CA SER A 191 -10.97 8.40 33.14
C SER A 191 -12.23 8.93 32.43
N ASP A 192 -13.37 8.84 33.06
CA ASP A 192 -14.68 9.17 32.43
C ASP A 192 -14.76 10.59 31.92
N ASP A 193 -14.07 11.55 32.55
CA ASP A 193 -14.01 12.95 32.15
C ASP A 193 -13.15 13.20 30.90
N LYS A 194 -12.29 12.24 30.51
CA LYS A 194 -11.39 12.31 29.36
C LYS A 194 -11.77 11.36 28.22
N LYS A 195 -12.86 10.57 28.39
CA LYS A 195 -13.26 9.55 27.42
C LYS A 195 -13.73 10.16 26.10
N PHE A 196 -13.28 9.53 25.05
CA PHE A 196 -13.80 9.67 23.68
C PHE A 196 -13.96 8.29 23.06
N GLU A 197 -14.80 8.18 22.04
CA GLU A 197 -15.02 6.94 21.31
C GLU A 197 -13.86 6.67 20.34
N LEU A 198 -13.36 5.45 20.30
CA LEU A 198 -12.40 4.98 19.31
C LEU A 198 -13.11 4.14 18.24
N VAL A 199 -12.85 4.44 16.98
CA VAL A 199 -13.22 3.61 15.83
C VAL A 199 -11.97 3.25 15.06
N VAL A 200 -11.81 1.98 14.67
CA VAL A 200 -10.65 1.55 13.91
C VAL A 200 -11.06 1.07 12.52
N ILE A 201 -10.44 1.63 11.51
CA ILE A 201 -10.58 1.21 10.13
C ILE A 201 -9.38 0.33 9.76
N ASN A 202 -9.65 -0.89 9.28
CA ASN A 202 -8.65 -1.87 8.85
C ASN A 202 -8.72 -2.07 7.32
N PRO A 203 -8.10 -1.17 6.51
CA PRO A 203 -8.15 -1.28 5.07
C PRO A 203 -7.34 -2.45 4.54
N GLY A 204 -7.80 -3.01 3.41
CA GLY A 204 -7.00 -3.82 2.51
C GLY A 204 -5.95 -2.99 1.76
N LEU A 205 -5.33 -3.58 0.74
CA LEU A 205 -4.40 -2.85 -0.13
C LEU A 205 -5.18 -1.78 -0.90
N CYS A 206 -4.93 -0.51 -0.56
CA CYS A 206 -5.61 0.62 -1.19
C CYS A 206 -5.14 0.82 -2.63
N ILE A 207 -6.07 0.80 -3.58
CA ILE A 207 -5.87 1.16 -4.99
C ILE A 207 -6.86 2.27 -5.36
N GLY A 208 -6.71 2.89 -6.52
CA GLY A 208 -7.56 4.00 -6.96
C GLY A 208 -6.73 5.22 -7.34
N PRO A 209 -7.36 6.32 -7.78
CA PRO A 209 -6.66 7.46 -8.33
C PRO A 209 -5.79 8.17 -7.28
N LEU A 210 -4.61 8.64 -7.71
CA LEU A 210 -3.78 9.55 -6.93
C LEU A 210 -4.26 10.97 -7.18
N LEU A 211 -4.28 11.80 -6.14
CA LEU A 211 -4.68 13.21 -6.25
C LEU A 211 -3.48 14.14 -6.48
N GLN A 212 -2.26 13.67 -6.24
CA GLN A 212 -1.03 14.44 -6.43
C GLN A 212 0.16 13.55 -6.72
N LYS A 213 1.18 14.13 -7.32
CA LYS A 213 2.51 13.54 -7.40
C LYS A 213 3.21 13.74 -6.06
N THR A 214 3.39 12.66 -5.30
CA THR A 214 4.01 12.77 -3.98
C THR A 214 5.53 12.98 -4.07
N THR A 215 6.07 13.87 -3.27
CA THR A 215 7.51 14.16 -3.18
C THR A 215 8.31 13.02 -2.54
N HIS A 216 7.63 12.11 -1.84
CA HIS A 216 8.24 10.96 -1.14
C HIS A 216 8.14 9.65 -1.92
N GLY A 217 7.86 9.70 -3.22
CA GLY A 217 7.69 8.54 -4.08
C GLY A 217 6.23 8.08 -4.18
N VAL A 218 6.03 7.02 -4.95
CA VAL A 218 4.69 6.44 -5.18
C VAL A 218 4.25 5.66 -3.94
N PRO A 219 3.00 5.79 -3.48
CA PRO A 219 2.48 4.98 -2.38
C PRO A 219 2.73 3.48 -2.62
N THR A 220 3.18 2.78 -1.58
CA THR A 220 3.57 1.35 -1.70
C THR A 220 2.44 0.48 -2.24
N SER A 221 1.20 0.77 -1.86
CA SER A 221 0.03 0.01 -2.28
C SER A 221 -0.23 0.03 -3.78
N VAL A 222 0.09 1.14 -4.45
CA VAL A 222 -0.11 1.29 -5.91
C VAL A 222 1.18 1.06 -6.71
N LEU A 223 2.29 0.76 -6.03
CA LEU A 223 3.58 0.54 -6.68
C LEU A 223 3.57 -0.64 -7.65
N VAL A 224 2.77 -1.68 -7.37
CA VAL A 224 2.62 -2.83 -8.26
C VAL A 224 2.04 -2.40 -9.61
N ILE A 225 1.03 -1.52 -9.62
CA ILE A 225 0.41 -0.99 -10.85
C ILE A 225 1.44 -0.17 -11.63
N LYS A 226 2.17 0.74 -10.95
CA LYS A 226 3.26 1.50 -11.57
C LYS A 226 4.28 0.59 -12.25
N ARG A 227 4.73 -0.46 -11.55
CA ARG A 227 5.74 -1.40 -12.07
C ARG A 227 5.26 -2.18 -13.29
N PHE A 228 3.96 -2.43 -13.45
CA PHE A 228 3.40 -2.97 -14.69
C PHE A 228 3.44 -1.93 -15.80
N MET A 229 3.01 -0.70 -15.52
CA MET A 229 2.93 0.38 -16.50
C MET A 229 4.30 0.81 -17.05
N ASP A 230 5.35 0.81 -16.22
CA ASP A 230 6.71 1.18 -16.60
C ASP A 230 7.60 -0.03 -16.99
N ARG A 231 7.01 -1.24 -17.05
CA ARG A 231 7.67 -2.50 -17.41
C ARG A 231 8.78 -2.94 -16.43
N SER A 232 8.77 -2.48 -15.19
CA SER A 232 9.75 -2.92 -14.19
C SER A 232 9.50 -4.34 -13.68
N ILE A 233 8.30 -4.92 -13.95
CA ILE A 233 7.97 -6.31 -13.66
C ILE A 233 7.89 -7.09 -14.98
N PRO A 234 8.91 -7.86 -15.35
CA PRO A 234 8.91 -8.68 -16.56
C PRO A 234 8.05 -9.95 -16.43
N LEU A 235 7.94 -10.49 -15.22
CA LEU A 235 7.16 -11.70 -14.91
C LEU A 235 6.21 -11.42 -13.74
N VAL A 236 4.96 -11.84 -13.92
CA VAL A 236 3.88 -11.61 -12.95
C VAL A 236 4.02 -12.56 -11.77
N PRO A 237 4.21 -12.07 -10.53
CA PRO A 237 4.30 -12.95 -9.38
C PRO A 237 2.97 -13.65 -9.12
N PRO A 238 2.96 -14.93 -8.74
CA PRO A 238 1.76 -15.70 -8.43
C PRO A 238 1.28 -15.37 -7.01
N ALA A 239 0.75 -14.17 -6.82
CA ALA A 239 0.24 -13.67 -5.54
C ALA A 239 -1.20 -13.18 -5.68
N THR A 240 -1.93 -13.20 -4.56
CA THR A 240 -3.25 -12.60 -4.42
C THR A 240 -3.18 -11.47 -3.42
N LEU A 241 -3.98 -10.43 -3.63
CA LEU A 241 -4.03 -9.22 -2.82
C LEU A 241 -5.48 -8.91 -2.46
N SER A 242 -5.76 -8.68 -1.18
CA SER A 242 -7.06 -8.16 -0.74
C SER A 242 -7.04 -6.65 -0.96
N VAL A 243 -7.84 -6.17 -1.90
CA VAL A 243 -7.82 -4.78 -2.37
C VAL A 243 -9.09 -4.02 -1.99
N VAL A 244 -8.96 -2.71 -1.94
CA VAL A 244 -10.08 -1.78 -1.75
C VAL A 244 -9.78 -0.46 -2.45
N ASP A 245 -10.82 0.22 -2.95
CA ASP A 245 -10.65 1.56 -3.50
C ASP A 245 -10.36 2.59 -2.40
N VAL A 246 -9.39 3.45 -2.61
CA VAL A 246 -9.00 4.51 -1.65
C VAL A 246 -10.15 5.48 -1.36
N ARG A 247 -11.06 5.68 -2.32
CA ARG A 247 -12.25 6.51 -2.15
C ARG A 247 -13.25 5.86 -1.20
N ASP A 248 -13.36 4.54 -1.19
CA ASP A 248 -14.20 3.80 -0.24
C ASP A 248 -13.56 3.77 1.15
N VAL A 249 -12.23 3.68 1.22
CA VAL A 249 -11.49 3.85 2.49
C VAL A 249 -11.73 5.25 3.06
N ALA A 250 -11.66 6.31 2.25
CA ALA A 250 -11.96 7.67 2.69
C ALA A 250 -13.41 7.81 3.17
N ARG A 251 -14.38 7.23 2.45
CA ARG A 251 -15.79 7.19 2.87
C ARG A 251 -15.96 6.46 4.20
N ALA A 252 -15.23 5.36 4.42
CA ALA A 252 -15.26 4.63 5.68
C ALA A 252 -14.83 5.51 6.86
N HIS A 253 -13.75 6.28 6.70
CA HIS A 253 -13.31 7.21 7.74
C HIS A 253 -14.35 8.32 8.02
N VAL A 254 -14.94 8.88 6.97
CA VAL A 254 -15.94 9.96 7.13
C VAL A 254 -17.23 9.45 7.75
N ARG A 255 -17.75 8.29 7.29
CA ARG A 255 -18.95 7.66 7.87
C ARG A 255 -18.73 7.25 9.32
N ALA A 256 -17.55 6.76 9.66
CA ALA A 256 -17.17 6.36 11.01
C ALA A 256 -17.21 7.51 12.03
N LEU A 257 -17.10 8.77 11.59
CA LEU A 257 -17.16 9.94 12.48
C LEU A 257 -18.54 10.06 13.17
N THR A 258 -19.62 9.70 12.49
CA THR A 258 -20.98 9.95 12.94
C THR A 258 -21.85 8.71 13.10
N ALA A 259 -21.51 7.58 12.47
CA ALA A 259 -22.24 6.32 12.63
C ALA A 259 -22.15 5.84 14.08
N SER A 260 -23.28 5.79 14.81
CA SER A 260 -23.30 5.38 16.20
C SER A 260 -22.88 3.92 16.42
N ALA A 261 -23.28 3.03 15.52
CA ALA A 261 -22.90 1.61 15.58
C ALA A 261 -21.41 1.35 15.23
N ALA A 262 -20.68 2.38 14.76
CA ALA A 262 -19.26 2.26 14.50
C ALA A 262 -18.39 2.41 15.75
N ALA A 263 -18.90 3.11 16.79
CA ALA A 263 -18.17 3.39 18.03
C ALA A 263 -17.64 2.11 18.69
N GLU A 264 -16.43 2.20 19.22
CA GLU A 264 -15.73 1.14 19.97
C GLU A 264 -15.55 -0.18 19.19
N ASN A 265 -15.48 -0.06 17.86
CA ASN A 265 -15.36 -1.22 16.98
C ASN A 265 -14.27 -1.07 15.93
N ARG A 266 -13.78 -2.25 15.50
CA ARG A 266 -12.95 -2.41 14.31
C ARG A 266 -13.84 -2.57 13.09
N HIS A 267 -13.38 -2.13 11.93
CA HIS A 267 -14.09 -2.28 10.66
C HIS A 267 -13.13 -2.70 9.57
N ILE A 268 -13.26 -3.92 9.08
CA ILE A 268 -12.52 -4.41 7.92
C ILE A 268 -13.08 -3.73 6.68
N VAL A 269 -12.21 -2.98 5.99
CA VAL A 269 -12.57 -2.23 4.79
C VAL A 269 -11.80 -2.80 3.60
N THR A 270 -12.39 -3.82 2.98
CA THR A 270 -11.83 -4.51 1.81
C THR A 270 -12.95 -4.90 0.85
N ASN A 271 -12.63 -5.01 -0.45
CA ASN A 271 -13.61 -5.46 -1.43
C ASN A 271 -13.44 -6.95 -1.69
N GLN A 272 -12.42 -7.32 -2.44
CA GLN A 272 -12.17 -8.71 -2.85
C GLN A 272 -10.68 -9.03 -2.92
N CYS A 273 -10.38 -10.32 -2.96
CA CYS A 273 -9.04 -10.78 -3.34
C CYS A 273 -8.92 -10.85 -4.86
N ILE A 274 -7.88 -10.21 -5.40
CA ILE A 274 -7.55 -10.27 -6.82
C ILE A 274 -6.15 -10.87 -7.01
N SER A 275 -5.98 -11.72 -8.04
CA SER A 275 -4.65 -12.18 -8.40
C SER A 275 -3.86 -11.05 -9.06
N VAL A 276 -2.56 -11.00 -8.82
CA VAL A 276 -1.67 -10.03 -9.48
C VAL A 276 -1.69 -10.24 -11.01
N LYS A 277 -1.97 -11.47 -11.46
CA LYS A 277 -2.16 -11.80 -12.87
C LYS A 277 -3.42 -11.15 -13.46
N ASP A 278 -4.54 -11.17 -12.73
CA ASP A 278 -5.78 -10.55 -13.21
C ASP A 278 -5.63 -9.02 -13.25
N MET A 279 -4.94 -8.44 -12.27
CA MET A 279 -4.56 -7.03 -12.29
C MET A 279 -3.73 -6.67 -13.52
N ALA A 280 -2.68 -7.45 -13.81
CA ALA A 280 -1.85 -7.27 -15.01
C ALA A 280 -2.65 -7.45 -16.30
N THR A 281 -3.62 -8.39 -16.33
CA THR A 281 -4.49 -8.65 -17.48
C THR A 281 -5.44 -7.50 -17.73
N ALA A 282 -6.06 -6.93 -16.68
CA ALA A 282 -6.91 -5.74 -16.79
C ALA A 282 -6.13 -4.54 -17.36
N LEU A 283 -4.95 -4.27 -16.82
CA LEU A 283 -4.06 -3.21 -17.31
C LEU A 283 -3.61 -3.46 -18.75
N ALA A 284 -3.28 -4.70 -19.10
CA ALA A 284 -2.84 -5.05 -20.45
C ALA A 284 -3.97 -4.89 -21.47
N LYS A 285 -5.20 -5.27 -21.13
CA LYS A 285 -6.38 -5.11 -22.00
C LYS A 285 -6.59 -3.64 -22.34
N GLU A 286 -6.51 -2.77 -21.34
CA GLU A 286 -6.75 -1.33 -21.51
C GLU A 286 -5.57 -0.63 -22.18
N PHE A 287 -4.36 -0.82 -21.69
CA PHE A 287 -3.23 0.05 -22.04
C PHE A 287 -2.35 -0.45 -23.21
N LYS A 288 -2.43 -1.74 -23.63
CA LYS A 288 -1.73 -2.20 -24.84
C LYS A 288 -2.18 -1.47 -26.11
N PRO A 289 -3.50 -1.23 -26.33
CA PRO A 289 -3.96 -0.42 -27.46
C PRO A 289 -3.38 1.00 -27.45
N HIS A 290 -3.09 1.56 -26.26
CA HIS A 290 -2.48 2.87 -26.09
C HIS A 290 -0.94 2.85 -26.17
N GLY A 291 -0.33 1.70 -26.52
CA GLY A 291 1.12 1.59 -26.75
C GLY A 291 1.96 1.31 -25.50
N TYR A 292 1.34 0.87 -24.40
CA TYR A 292 2.05 0.35 -23.23
C TYR A 292 2.31 -1.16 -23.42
N SER A 293 3.43 -1.63 -22.91
CA SER A 293 3.80 -3.04 -22.99
C SER A 293 3.77 -3.66 -21.61
N ILE A 294 2.66 -4.27 -21.27
CA ILE A 294 2.40 -4.87 -19.96
C ILE A 294 2.50 -6.38 -20.08
N SER A 295 3.38 -6.98 -19.25
CA SER A 295 3.54 -8.43 -19.19
C SER A 295 2.38 -9.06 -18.41
N THR A 296 1.84 -10.16 -18.95
CA THR A 296 0.87 -11.05 -18.28
C THR A 296 1.44 -12.46 -18.06
N ALA A 297 2.71 -12.66 -18.44
CA ALA A 297 3.39 -13.94 -18.30
C ALA A 297 3.85 -14.15 -16.86
N GLY A 298 3.48 -15.27 -16.28
CA GLY A 298 4.02 -15.71 -14.99
C GLY A 298 5.37 -16.43 -15.14
N PRO A 299 6.16 -16.55 -14.07
CA PRO A 299 7.35 -17.36 -14.07
C PRO A 299 6.98 -18.84 -14.29
N PRO A 300 7.76 -19.59 -15.08
CA PRO A 300 7.58 -21.04 -15.21
C PRO A 300 7.62 -21.72 -13.84
N PHE A 301 6.66 -22.62 -13.59
CA PHE A 301 6.52 -23.27 -12.28
C PHE A 301 7.81 -23.97 -11.82
N PHE A 302 8.52 -24.63 -12.73
CA PHE A 302 9.76 -25.33 -12.39
C PHE A 302 10.88 -24.39 -11.90
N LEU A 303 10.97 -23.17 -12.46
CA LEU A 303 11.93 -22.15 -12.00
C LEU A 303 11.56 -21.64 -10.61
N MET A 304 10.28 -21.46 -10.34
CA MET A 304 9.81 -21.08 -9.00
C MET A 304 10.08 -22.18 -7.98
N TRP A 305 9.82 -23.44 -8.37
CA TRP A 305 10.10 -24.59 -7.52
C TRP A 305 11.60 -24.71 -7.23
N LEU A 306 12.45 -24.60 -8.25
CA LEU A 306 13.90 -24.64 -8.09
C LEU A 306 14.40 -23.51 -7.17
N ASN A 307 13.90 -22.28 -7.35
CA ASN A 307 14.26 -21.15 -6.51
C ASN A 307 13.76 -21.32 -5.06
N SER A 308 12.64 -22.00 -4.85
CA SER A 308 12.10 -22.29 -3.52
C SER A 308 12.95 -23.26 -2.69
N LEU A 309 13.83 -24.01 -3.33
CA LEU A 309 14.77 -24.88 -2.63
C LEU A 309 15.92 -24.09 -1.95
N VAL A 310 16.23 -22.90 -2.46
CA VAL A 310 17.37 -22.08 -2.03
C VAL A 310 16.90 -20.84 -1.27
N ASP A 311 15.79 -20.21 -1.69
CA ASP A 311 15.30 -18.97 -1.11
C ASP A 311 14.01 -19.15 -0.28
N LYS A 312 14.09 -18.76 1.00
CA LYS A 312 12.98 -18.87 1.96
C LYS A 312 11.74 -18.07 1.52
N ASN A 313 11.92 -16.91 0.88
CA ASN A 313 10.82 -16.07 0.42
C ASN A 313 10.08 -16.74 -0.75
N SER A 314 10.83 -17.36 -1.66
CA SER A 314 10.25 -18.13 -2.77
C SER A 314 9.52 -19.38 -2.26
N LYS A 315 10.02 -20.05 -1.22
CA LYS A 315 9.34 -21.17 -0.56
C LYS A 315 8.02 -20.71 0.08
N LEU A 316 8.03 -19.56 0.76
CA LEU A 316 6.83 -18.96 1.35
C LEU A 316 5.82 -18.55 0.26
N LEU A 317 6.29 -17.94 -0.84
CA LEU A 317 5.44 -17.59 -1.98
C LEU A 317 4.78 -18.82 -2.61
N MET A 318 5.55 -19.92 -2.77
CA MET A 318 5.02 -21.20 -3.25
C MET A 318 3.94 -21.77 -2.34
N SER A 319 4.07 -21.63 -1.03
CA SER A 319 3.07 -22.12 -0.06
C SER A 319 1.75 -21.35 -0.12
N LYS A 320 1.76 -20.12 -0.64
CA LYS A 320 0.58 -19.23 -0.79
C LYS A 320 -0.09 -19.33 -2.14
N LEU A 321 0.47 -20.08 -3.09
CA LEU A 321 -0.12 -20.24 -4.41
C LEU A 321 -1.57 -20.71 -4.30
N ASN A 322 -2.48 -19.92 -4.90
CA ASN A 322 -3.91 -20.23 -5.01
C ASN A 322 -4.69 -20.29 -3.67
N LYS A 323 -4.22 -19.66 -2.60
CA LYS A 323 -4.95 -19.58 -1.33
C LYS A 323 -5.14 -18.12 -0.91
N PRO A 324 -6.18 -17.44 -1.41
CA PRO A 324 -6.50 -16.08 -0.99
C PRO A 324 -6.98 -16.07 0.47
N SER A 325 -6.53 -15.08 1.24
CA SER A 325 -7.13 -14.79 2.55
C SER A 325 -8.46 -14.09 2.33
N ALA A 326 -9.55 -14.72 2.71
CA ALA A 326 -10.86 -14.09 2.71
C ALA A 326 -11.05 -13.24 3.97
N TYR A 327 -11.71 -12.09 3.82
CA TYR A 327 -12.08 -11.20 4.91
C TYR A 327 -13.57 -10.94 4.88
N ASP A 328 -14.19 -10.94 6.04
CA ASP A 328 -15.58 -10.50 6.20
C ASP A 328 -15.62 -8.97 6.20
N ASN A 329 -16.32 -8.39 5.25
CA ASN A 329 -16.54 -6.95 5.14
C ASN A 329 -17.99 -6.55 5.47
N GLY A 330 -18.72 -7.39 6.19
CA GLY A 330 -20.11 -7.15 6.56
C GLY A 330 -20.29 -5.82 7.27
N ARG A 331 -19.42 -5.49 8.23
CA ARG A 331 -19.50 -4.21 8.96
C ARG A 331 -19.25 -2.98 8.07
N MET A 332 -18.42 -3.09 7.03
CA MET A 332 -18.26 -2.04 6.04
C MET A 332 -19.59 -1.72 5.33
N ARG A 333 -20.37 -2.76 4.99
CA ARG A 333 -21.64 -2.61 4.28
C ARG A 333 -22.78 -2.20 5.20
N GLU A 334 -22.90 -2.86 6.34
CA GLU A 334 -24.05 -2.72 7.23
C GLU A 334 -23.93 -1.52 8.18
N VAL A 335 -22.73 -1.27 8.72
CA VAL A 335 -22.50 -0.21 9.72
C VAL A 335 -22.04 1.10 9.07
N LEU A 336 -21.10 1.01 8.12
CA LEU A 336 -20.57 2.20 7.42
C LEU A 336 -21.38 2.53 6.15
N GLU A 337 -22.32 1.67 5.75
CA GLU A 337 -23.19 1.85 4.58
C GLU A 337 -22.38 2.08 3.28
N ILE A 338 -21.32 1.27 3.09
CA ILE A 338 -20.45 1.39 1.93
C ILE A 338 -20.56 0.15 1.06
N GLU A 339 -21.07 0.35 -0.15
CA GLU A 339 -20.94 -0.62 -1.21
C GLU A 339 -19.61 -0.39 -1.93
N PRO A 340 -18.72 -1.41 -1.99
CA PRO A 340 -17.39 -1.25 -2.57
C PRO A 340 -17.45 -1.00 -4.07
N ARG A 341 -16.54 -0.14 -4.55
CA ARG A 341 -16.37 0.16 -5.98
C ARG A 341 -15.80 -1.04 -6.74
N ASP A 342 -16.07 -1.09 -8.04
CA ASP A 342 -15.48 -2.10 -8.92
C ASP A 342 -13.95 -2.06 -8.90
N VAL A 343 -13.34 -3.22 -8.65
CA VAL A 343 -11.87 -3.33 -8.51
C VAL A 343 -11.16 -3.14 -9.84
N GLN A 344 -11.74 -3.59 -10.96
CA GLN A 344 -11.12 -3.40 -12.27
C GLN A 344 -11.08 -1.91 -12.61
N GLN A 345 -12.17 -1.19 -12.38
CA GLN A 345 -12.19 0.25 -12.57
C GLN A 345 -11.19 0.96 -11.65
N SER A 346 -11.08 0.55 -10.39
CA SER A 346 -10.10 1.12 -9.44
C SER A 346 -8.65 0.93 -9.89
N ILE A 347 -8.32 -0.22 -10.52
CA ILE A 347 -7.01 -0.48 -11.12
C ILE A 347 -6.74 0.48 -12.28
N LEU A 348 -7.72 0.66 -13.16
CA LEU A 348 -7.60 1.55 -14.32
C LEU A 348 -7.49 3.02 -13.89
N ASP A 349 -8.33 3.46 -12.97
CA ASP A 349 -8.29 4.82 -12.41
C ASP A 349 -6.92 5.12 -11.78
N THR A 350 -6.32 4.13 -11.10
CA THR A 350 -4.95 4.27 -10.57
C THR A 350 -3.94 4.53 -11.69
N ALA A 351 -4.00 3.73 -12.76
CA ALA A 351 -3.05 3.84 -13.86
C ALA A 351 -3.24 5.15 -14.64
N TYR A 352 -4.47 5.56 -14.90
CA TYR A 352 -4.77 6.85 -15.55
C TYR A 352 -4.26 8.03 -14.73
N SER A 353 -4.55 8.08 -13.43
CA SER A 353 -4.05 9.15 -12.56
C SER A 353 -2.52 9.21 -12.52
N MET A 354 -1.83 8.06 -12.58
CA MET A 354 -0.37 8.04 -12.67
C MET A 354 0.16 8.63 -13.99
N ILE A 355 -0.57 8.42 -15.08
CA ILE A 355 -0.22 9.01 -16.39
C ILE A 355 -0.46 10.51 -16.37
N GLU A 356 -1.61 10.97 -15.88
CA GLU A 356 -1.98 12.38 -15.76
C GLU A 356 -1.00 13.16 -14.90
N LEU A 357 -0.61 12.62 -13.76
CA LEU A 357 0.36 13.20 -12.84
C LEU A 357 1.82 13.07 -13.32
N GLY A 358 2.07 12.44 -14.48
CA GLY A 358 3.41 12.23 -15.01
C GLY A 358 4.29 11.30 -14.18
N ILE A 359 3.69 10.47 -13.31
CA ILE A 359 4.36 9.39 -12.55
C ILE A 359 4.74 8.25 -13.50
N VAL A 360 3.86 7.95 -14.44
CA VAL A 360 4.07 7.06 -15.57
C VAL A 360 4.12 7.90 -16.84
N LYS A 361 5.15 7.68 -17.67
CA LYS A 361 5.32 8.45 -18.90
C LYS A 361 4.22 8.11 -19.91
N LYS A 362 3.59 9.12 -20.51
CA LYS A 362 2.68 8.93 -21.65
C LYS A 362 3.40 8.22 -22.79
N SER A 363 2.76 7.20 -23.36
CA SER A 363 3.27 6.50 -24.55
C SER A 363 3.30 7.42 -25.78
N LYS A 364 4.11 7.08 -26.77
CA LYS A 364 4.13 7.83 -28.04
C LYS A 364 2.78 7.80 -28.76
N LYS A 365 2.05 6.67 -28.68
CA LYS A 365 0.74 6.51 -29.30
C LYS A 365 -0.32 7.35 -28.63
N MET A 366 -0.33 7.39 -27.30
CA MET A 366 -1.27 8.21 -26.52
C MET A 366 -1.06 9.71 -26.78
N LYS A 367 0.20 10.17 -26.80
CA LYS A 367 0.50 11.56 -27.19
C LYS A 367 0.02 11.93 -28.59
N LYS A 368 0.15 11.02 -29.57
CA LYS A 368 -0.31 11.26 -30.93
C LYS A 368 -1.85 11.33 -31.01
N GLN A 369 -2.55 10.52 -30.22
CA GLN A 369 -4.01 10.55 -30.16
C GLN A 369 -4.54 11.86 -29.53
N GLU A 370 -3.91 12.36 -28.46
CA GLU A 370 -4.26 13.66 -27.86
C GLU A 370 -4.08 14.81 -28.84
N MET A 371 -2.94 14.86 -29.55
CA MET A 371 -2.68 15.89 -30.57
C MET A 371 -3.68 15.87 -31.73
N SER A 372 -4.19 14.69 -32.12
CA SER A 372 -5.20 14.60 -33.18
C SER A 372 -6.57 15.11 -32.73
N THR A 373 -6.95 14.84 -31.49
CA THR A 373 -8.22 15.33 -30.90
C THR A 373 -8.23 16.83 -30.62
N GLU A 374 -7.08 17.39 -30.22
CA GLU A 374 -6.94 18.86 -30.05
C GLU A 374 -6.99 19.59 -31.39
N GLY A 375 -6.39 19.01 -32.45
CA GLY A 375 -6.46 19.56 -33.82
C GLY A 375 -7.89 19.56 -34.40
N GLU A 376 -8.68 18.52 -34.16
CA GLU A 376 -10.07 18.44 -34.62
C GLU A 376 -11.00 19.40 -33.84
N SER A 377 -10.68 19.69 -32.57
CA SER A 377 -11.46 20.65 -31.76
C SER A 377 -11.23 22.11 -32.18
N GLN A 378 -10.04 22.43 -32.71
CA GLN A 378 -9.72 23.78 -33.21
C GLN A 378 -10.30 24.02 -34.61
N VAL A 379 -10.45 22.99 -35.44
CA VAL A 379 -11.01 23.12 -36.79
C VAL A 379 -12.54 23.32 -36.77
N ASN A 380 -13.25 22.83 -35.75
CA ASN A 380 -14.70 23.02 -35.61
C ASN A 380 -15.11 24.34 -34.96
N GLY A 381 -14.17 25.18 -34.54
CA GLY A 381 -14.42 26.50 -33.94
C GLY A 381 -14.38 27.67 -34.94
N GLU A 382 -13.92 27.47 -36.16
CA GLU A 382 -13.72 28.54 -37.17
C GLU A 382 -14.57 28.42 -38.44
N VAL A 383 -15.79 27.92 -38.39
CA VAL A 383 -16.70 27.95 -39.55
C VAL A 383 -18.01 28.63 -39.16
N ASN A 384 -17.98 29.97 -39.11
CA ASN A 384 -19.11 30.82 -39.41
C ASN A 384 -18.60 32.22 -39.73
N GLY A 385 -18.48 32.55 -40.98
CA GLY A 385 -18.15 33.90 -41.48
C GLY A 385 -17.85 33.94 -42.98
N ASP A 386 -18.92 34.02 -43.76
CA ASP A 386 -19.08 34.62 -45.09
C ASP A 386 -18.07 34.47 -46.25
N LYS A 387 -18.59 33.77 -47.26
CA LYS A 387 -18.60 34.02 -48.72
C LYS A 387 -17.51 34.86 -49.40
N ALA A 388 -16.85 34.30 -50.42
CA ALA A 388 -17.09 34.66 -51.84
C ALA A 388 -16.07 33.97 -52.76
N GLU A 389 -16.60 33.50 -53.84
CA GLU A 389 -16.06 32.97 -55.10
C GLU A 389 -14.71 33.55 -55.54
N ASP A 390 -13.77 32.71 -56.03
CA ASP A 390 -13.31 32.81 -57.43
C ASP A 390 -12.48 31.59 -57.88
N GLU A 391 -12.88 31.04 -59.02
CA GLU A 391 -12.20 30.03 -59.82
C GLU A 391 -10.86 30.52 -60.32
N LYS A 392 -9.88 29.63 -60.47
CA LYS A 392 -9.18 29.39 -61.76
C LYS A 392 -8.14 28.27 -61.69
N GLU A 393 -8.31 27.39 -62.68
CA GLU A 393 -7.40 26.38 -63.18
C GLU A 393 -5.94 26.82 -63.31
N LYS A 394 -5.03 25.87 -63.14
CA LYS A 394 -4.06 25.45 -64.19
C LYS A 394 -3.11 24.32 -63.73
N LYS A 395 -3.23 23.20 -64.48
CA LYS A 395 -2.23 22.40 -65.20
C LYS A 395 -0.96 21.89 -64.53
N LYS A 396 -0.90 20.57 -64.43
CA LYS A 396 0.07 19.57 -64.92
C LYS A 396 1.44 20.04 -65.42
N GLU A 397 2.43 19.32 -64.89
CA GLU A 397 3.62 18.72 -65.52
C GLU A 397 4.37 18.07 -64.38
N GLY A 398 4.72 16.84 -64.25
CA GLY A 398 5.18 15.81 -65.15
C GLY A 398 6.71 15.76 -65.13
N GLU A 399 7.32 14.95 -64.24
CA GLU A 399 8.65 14.41 -64.48
C GLU A 399 8.80 13.06 -63.79
N GLU A 400 9.10 12.06 -64.59
CA GLU A 400 9.48 10.68 -64.26
C GLU A 400 10.97 10.70 -63.82
N GLU A 401 11.32 9.99 -62.77
CA GLU A 401 12.65 9.42 -62.59
C GLU A 401 12.58 7.99 -62.07
N GLU A 402 13.29 7.13 -62.80
CA GLU A 402 13.40 5.69 -62.69
C GLU A 402 14.16 5.21 -61.42
N PRO A 403 14.11 3.91 -61.10
CA PRO A 403 14.42 3.38 -59.77
C PRO A 403 15.87 2.96 -59.61
N LYS A 404 16.44 3.22 -58.44
CA LYS A 404 17.72 2.64 -58.01
C LYS A 404 17.51 1.56 -56.95
N ASP A 405 18.05 0.44 -57.27
CA ASP A 405 18.41 -0.78 -56.54
C ASP A 405 18.01 -0.93 -55.06
N LYS A 406 17.16 -1.93 -54.82
CA LYS A 406 16.87 -2.49 -53.54
C LYS A 406 17.96 -3.51 -53.15
N GLU A 407 18.81 -3.17 -52.18
CA GLU A 407 19.51 -4.16 -51.36
C GLU A 407 18.49 -4.89 -50.46
N ALA A 408 18.52 -6.19 -50.49
CA ALA A 408 17.62 -7.08 -49.77
C ALA A 408 17.89 -7.01 -48.25
N ALA A 409 16.87 -6.71 -47.48
CA ALA A 409 16.92 -6.81 -46.04
C ALA A 409 16.98 -8.28 -45.60
N PRO A 410 17.82 -8.64 -44.60
CA PRO A 410 17.92 -10.01 -44.11
C PRO A 410 16.62 -10.50 -43.47
N ASN A 411 16.36 -11.79 -43.66
CA ASN A 411 15.15 -12.50 -43.25
C ASN A 411 14.93 -12.39 -41.72
N LYS A 412 13.70 -12.08 -41.29
CA LYS A 412 13.35 -11.88 -39.87
C LYS A 412 13.62 -13.09 -38.99
N GLU A 413 13.72 -14.28 -39.53
CA GLU A 413 14.01 -15.51 -38.79
C GLU A 413 15.49 -15.63 -38.40
N GLU A 414 16.44 -15.26 -39.26
CA GLU A 414 17.89 -15.29 -38.95
C GLU A 414 18.27 -14.28 -37.85
N VAL A 415 17.61 -13.13 -37.79
CA VAL A 415 17.87 -12.11 -36.74
C VAL A 415 17.34 -12.58 -35.38
N THR A 416 16.33 -13.44 -35.36
CA THR A 416 15.76 -13.98 -34.12
C THR A 416 16.66 -15.07 -33.54
N GLU A 417 17.21 -15.96 -34.38
CA GLU A 417 18.14 -17.02 -33.95
C GLU A 417 19.46 -16.46 -33.45
N GLN A 418 20.06 -15.49 -34.09
CA GLN A 418 21.29 -14.83 -33.61
C GLN A 418 21.10 -14.10 -32.27
N LYS A 419 19.95 -13.47 -32.05
CA LYS A 419 19.64 -12.85 -30.76
C LYS A 419 19.44 -13.86 -29.64
N VAL A 420 18.82 -14.98 -29.92
CA VAL A 420 18.64 -16.07 -28.94
C VAL A 420 19.99 -16.68 -28.60
N GLU A 421 20.87 -16.92 -29.55
CA GLU A 421 22.20 -17.47 -29.31
C GLU A 421 23.10 -16.54 -28.46
N VAL A 422 23.03 -15.23 -28.68
CA VAL A 422 23.77 -14.22 -27.88
C VAL A 422 23.23 -14.16 -26.44
N VAL A 423 21.94 -14.28 -26.26
CA VAL A 423 21.32 -14.31 -24.92
C VAL A 423 21.68 -15.61 -24.19
N THR A 424 21.64 -16.75 -24.87
CA THR A 424 22.01 -18.05 -24.29
C THR A 424 23.49 -18.07 -23.85
N LYS A 425 24.43 -17.59 -24.69
CA LYS A 425 25.83 -17.45 -24.32
C LYS A 425 26.09 -16.51 -23.15
N LYS A 426 25.34 -15.39 -23.05
CA LYS A 426 25.42 -14.48 -21.91
C LYS A 426 24.90 -15.12 -20.62
N VAL A 427 23.83 -15.91 -20.70
CA VAL A 427 23.28 -16.66 -19.54
C VAL A 427 24.28 -17.71 -19.06
N GLU A 428 24.90 -18.48 -19.95
CA GLU A 428 25.93 -19.46 -19.56
C GLU A 428 27.16 -18.82 -18.88
N VAL A 429 27.60 -17.65 -19.34
CA VAL A 429 28.73 -16.91 -18.72
C VAL A 429 28.36 -16.39 -17.33
N VAL A 430 27.13 -15.95 -17.13
CA VAL A 430 26.63 -15.51 -15.82
C VAL A 430 26.46 -16.69 -14.88
N THR A 431 25.94 -17.82 -15.36
CA THR A 431 25.79 -19.05 -14.56
C THR A 431 27.13 -19.60 -14.09
N LYS A 432 28.13 -19.69 -14.99
CA LYS A 432 29.47 -20.08 -14.62
C LYS A 432 30.15 -19.12 -13.63
N LYS A 433 29.93 -17.81 -13.76
CA LYS A 433 30.44 -16.84 -12.77
C LYS A 433 29.80 -16.99 -11.39
N VAL A 434 28.49 -17.29 -11.34
CA VAL A 434 27.77 -17.52 -10.08
C VAL A 434 28.25 -18.83 -9.41
N GLU A 435 28.46 -19.89 -10.19
CA GLU A 435 29.01 -21.16 -9.67
C GLU A 435 30.43 -20.99 -9.11
N VAL A 436 31.32 -20.28 -9.80
CA VAL A 436 32.70 -20.02 -9.33
C VAL A 436 32.69 -19.11 -8.08
N THR A 437 31.75 -18.16 -7.98
CA THR A 437 31.64 -17.29 -6.80
C THR A 437 31.09 -18.04 -5.58
N ASN A 438 30.15 -18.97 -5.80
CA ASN A 438 29.61 -19.81 -4.74
C ASN A 438 30.63 -20.87 -4.25
N CYS A 439 31.40 -21.50 -5.15
CA CYS A 439 32.50 -22.38 -4.74
C CYS A 439 33.55 -21.66 -3.89
N LYS A 440 33.98 -20.46 -4.28
CA LYS A 440 34.93 -19.67 -3.48
C LYS A 440 34.43 -19.28 -2.09
N LYS A 441 33.14 -18.97 -1.95
CA LYS A 441 32.53 -18.70 -0.63
C LYS A 441 32.38 -19.94 0.23
N VAL A 442 32.14 -21.10 -0.38
CA VAL A 442 32.08 -22.39 0.34
C VAL A 442 33.46 -22.76 0.83
N ASP A 443 34.50 -22.62 0.01
CA ASP A 443 35.88 -22.88 0.39
C ASP A 443 36.40 -21.95 1.51
N GLU A 444 36.01 -20.64 1.50
CA GLU A 444 36.31 -19.71 2.59
C GLU A 444 35.60 -20.09 3.90
N VAL A 445 34.35 -20.56 3.86
CA VAL A 445 33.64 -21.04 5.04
C VAL A 445 34.21 -22.36 5.57
N ILE A 446 34.58 -23.28 4.69
CA ILE A 446 35.21 -24.54 5.10
C ILE A 446 36.56 -24.28 5.76
N THR A 447 37.41 -23.43 5.18
CA THR A 447 38.72 -23.06 5.76
C THR A 447 38.56 -22.38 7.14
N THR A 448 37.55 -21.52 7.30
CA THR A 448 37.27 -20.84 8.59
C THR A 448 36.72 -21.79 9.66
N VAL A 449 36.02 -22.86 9.25
CA VAL A 449 35.53 -23.92 10.17
C VAL A 449 36.66 -24.86 10.55
N GLU A 450 37.57 -25.21 9.63
CA GLU A 450 38.75 -26.07 9.91
C GLU A 450 39.77 -25.37 10.81
N ASP A 451 39.98 -24.06 10.69
CA ASP A 451 40.85 -23.30 11.61
C ASP A 451 40.26 -23.17 13.03
N LYS A 452 38.93 -23.03 13.15
CA LYS A 452 38.28 -23.01 14.47
C LYS A 452 38.18 -24.36 15.15
N THR A 453 38.25 -25.48 14.42
CA THR A 453 38.28 -26.82 15.00
C THR A 453 39.68 -27.24 15.42
N LYS A 454 40.75 -26.62 14.92
CA LYS A 454 42.15 -26.88 15.36
C LYS A 454 42.51 -26.14 16.66
N GLU A 455 41.74 -25.15 17.09
CA GLU A 455 41.92 -24.46 18.39
C GLU A 455 41.25 -25.18 19.58
N LEU A 456 40.58 -26.30 19.36
CA LEU A 456 39.89 -27.09 20.38
C LEU A 456 40.50 -28.53 20.44
N GLU A 457 41.76 -28.64 20.85
CA GLU A 457 42.30 -29.91 21.34
C GLU A 457 42.24 -29.95 22.89
N PRO A 458 41.93 -31.13 23.47
CA PRO A 458 41.52 -31.24 24.87
C PRO A 458 42.71 -31.41 25.79
N GLU A 459 42.81 -30.61 26.83
CA GLU A 459 43.60 -30.97 28.02
C GLU A 459 42.80 -31.90 28.93
N ASP A 460 43.31 -33.11 29.10
CA ASP A 460 42.89 -34.10 30.07
C ASP A 460 42.89 -33.54 31.51
N LYS A 461 41.78 -33.65 32.21
CA LYS A 461 41.77 -34.03 33.61
C LYS A 461 40.49 -34.77 33.98
N VAL A 462 40.66 -36.06 34.14
CA VAL A 462 39.73 -36.95 34.84
C VAL A 462 39.87 -36.68 36.33
N GLU A 463 38.81 -36.30 36.99
CA GLU A 463 38.63 -36.53 38.41
C GLU A 463 37.25 -37.08 38.72
N LYS A 464 37.28 -38.30 39.26
CA LYS A 464 36.15 -39.04 39.74
C LYS A 464 35.47 -38.30 40.90
N LEU A 465 34.20 -38.19 40.90
CA LEU A 465 33.38 -38.22 42.11
C LEU A 465 32.05 -38.95 41.85
N ASN A 466 31.98 -40.10 42.53
CA ASN A 466 30.75 -40.87 42.75
C ASN A 466 29.82 -40.09 43.70
N GLY A 467 28.52 -40.26 43.51
CA GLY A 467 27.63 -40.03 44.64
C GLY A 467 26.20 -39.63 44.27
N GLU A 468 25.33 -40.61 44.42
CA GLU A 468 23.94 -40.51 44.91
C GLU A 468 22.82 -39.96 43.97
N ALA A 469 22.00 -40.92 43.67
CA ALA A 469 20.64 -40.75 43.15
C ALA A 469 19.73 -40.08 44.19
N ALA A 470 18.98 -39.09 43.77
CA ALA A 470 17.85 -38.53 44.53
C ALA A 470 16.55 -38.80 43.81
N GLU A 471 15.60 -39.39 44.52
CA GLU A 471 14.25 -39.75 44.11
C GLU A 471 13.40 -38.57 43.77
N PRO A 472 12.36 -38.76 42.90
CA PRO A 472 11.45 -37.68 42.54
C PRO A 472 10.38 -37.50 43.65
N PRO A 473 9.88 -36.26 43.86
CA PRO A 473 8.84 -35.98 44.85
C PRO A 473 7.43 -36.46 44.40
N PRO A 474 6.55 -36.77 45.36
CA PRO A 474 5.22 -37.32 45.10
C PRO A 474 4.20 -36.26 44.62
N PRO A 475 3.09 -36.66 43.97
CA PRO A 475 2.09 -35.74 43.44
C PRO A 475 1.23 -35.14 44.54
N SER A 476 1.05 -33.82 44.52
CA SER A 476 0.14 -33.10 45.40
C SER A 476 -1.30 -33.24 44.97
N GLN A 477 -2.13 -33.50 45.93
CA GLN A 477 -3.57 -33.76 45.93
C GLN A 477 -4.38 -32.56 45.41
N ALA A 478 -5.41 -32.87 44.65
CA ALA A 478 -6.53 -32.00 44.33
C ALA A 478 -7.29 -31.57 45.59
N VAL A 479 -7.58 -30.28 45.68
CA VAL A 479 -8.56 -29.76 46.64
C VAL A 479 -9.78 -29.30 45.83
N GLU A 480 -10.86 -30.07 45.91
CA GLU A 480 -12.23 -29.64 45.63
C GLU A 480 -12.61 -28.50 46.57
N VAL A 481 -13.11 -27.37 46.03
CA VAL A 481 -13.96 -26.45 46.82
C VAL A 481 -15.25 -26.25 46.08
N ALA A 482 -16.30 -26.69 46.77
CA ALA A 482 -17.69 -26.68 46.37
C ALA A 482 -18.26 -25.25 46.32
N ALA A 483 -19.30 -25.15 45.51
CA ALA A 483 -20.20 -24.01 45.36
C ALA A 483 -20.78 -23.48 46.69
N ASN A 484 -20.87 -22.15 46.73
CA ASN A 484 -22.06 -21.40 47.18
C ASN A 484 -22.08 -20.03 46.54
#